data_2ef5b9322a6151744ca4bddc6f02e045
#
_entry.id   2ef5b9322a6151744ca4bddc6f02e045
#
_cell.length_a   1.000
_cell.length_b   1.000
_cell.length_c   1.000
_cell.angle_alpha   90.00
_cell.angle_beta   90.00
_cell.angle_gamma   90.00
#
_symmetry.space_group_name_H-M   'P 1'
#
loop_
_entity.id
_entity.type
_entity.pdbx_description
1 polymer ?
#
loop_
_entity_poly.entity_id
_entity_poly.type
_entity_poly.pdbx_seq_one_letter_code
_entity_poly.pdbx_strand_id
1 'polypeptide(L)'
;LLAAVSRTANRKDAEFVASIPDFVSLAEAEMRREINARGEVVTTDLDLEDDYWPLPCGFDGVVSINGTGDGYRKIDYVSSDVLDQRTWANYDNSYTISGGRIYFGRAPGGVKLRYRTLFNPLSTRNRCNWLLQQHPDVYLYGALKHTAPYLEDDQRLNTWQNLFGAAIDNVNQQAIEQSFSGPIKIRATGVV
;
A
#
# COMPACT_ATOMS: atom_id res chain seq x y z
N LEU A 1 -4.32 20.47 -4.28
CA LEU A 1 -4.09 19.70 -5.51
C LEU A 1 -4.93 20.25 -6.67
N LEU A 2 -6.28 20.30 -6.58
CA LEU A 2 -7.18 20.72 -7.67
C LEU A 2 -6.78 22.08 -8.28
N ALA A 3 -6.52 23.08 -7.44
CA ALA A 3 -6.09 24.41 -7.92
C ALA A 3 -4.71 24.40 -8.60
N ALA A 4 -3.81 23.49 -8.19
CA ALA A 4 -2.51 23.33 -8.82
C ALA A 4 -2.65 22.73 -10.23
N VAL A 5 -3.43 21.66 -10.37
CA VAL A 5 -3.72 21.02 -11.67
C VAL A 5 -4.36 22.02 -12.63
N SER A 6 -5.43 22.73 -12.21
CA SER A 6 -6.12 23.75 -13.02
C SER A 6 -5.18 24.87 -13.49
N ARG A 7 -4.28 25.33 -12.61
CA ARG A 7 -3.30 26.37 -12.93
C ARG A 7 -2.26 25.90 -13.93
N THR A 8 -1.72 24.67 -13.73
CA THR A 8 -0.68 24.11 -14.60
C THR A 8 -1.22 23.73 -15.97
N ALA A 9 -2.46 23.23 -16.02
CA ALA A 9 -3.18 22.96 -17.28
C ALA A 9 -3.64 24.27 -17.98
N ASN A 10 -3.53 25.42 -17.31
CA ASN A 10 -4.02 26.70 -17.79
C ASN A 10 -5.52 26.69 -18.17
N ARG A 11 -6.34 25.94 -17.43
CA ARG A 11 -7.78 25.80 -17.66
C ARG A 11 -8.54 26.07 -16.37
N LYS A 12 -9.60 26.89 -16.47
CA LYS A 12 -10.42 27.34 -15.33
C LYS A 12 -11.91 27.13 -15.55
N ASP A 13 -12.29 26.54 -16.66
CA ASP A 13 -13.68 26.24 -16.96
C ASP A 13 -14.25 25.23 -15.94
N ALA A 14 -15.51 25.40 -15.59
CA ALA A 14 -16.14 24.64 -14.53
C ALA A 14 -16.19 23.12 -14.85
N GLU A 15 -16.37 22.77 -16.12
CA GLU A 15 -16.39 21.39 -16.58
C GLU A 15 -15.03 20.69 -16.37
N PHE A 16 -13.94 21.34 -16.78
CA PHE A 16 -12.60 20.83 -16.55
C PHE A 16 -12.30 20.67 -15.06
N VAL A 17 -12.62 21.68 -14.25
CA VAL A 17 -12.39 21.61 -12.79
C VAL A 17 -13.19 20.49 -12.15
N ALA A 18 -14.42 20.23 -12.61
CA ALA A 18 -15.25 19.13 -12.14
C ALA A 18 -14.67 17.74 -12.50
N SER A 19 -13.92 17.65 -13.62
CA SER A 19 -13.30 16.39 -14.08
C SER A 19 -11.95 16.08 -13.41
N ILE A 20 -11.30 17.03 -12.73
CA ILE A 20 -9.99 16.81 -12.08
C ILE A 20 -10.02 15.65 -11.08
N PRO A 21 -11.05 15.42 -10.25
CA PRO A 21 -11.10 14.26 -9.37
C PRO A 21 -11.00 12.93 -10.10
N ASP A 22 -11.56 12.83 -11.31
CA ASP A 22 -11.48 11.61 -12.12
C ASP A 22 -10.05 11.36 -12.59
N PHE A 23 -9.34 12.40 -13.04
CA PHE A 23 -7.93 12.32 -13.42
C PHE A 23 -7.04 11.93 -12.23
N VAL A 24 -7.33 12.45 -11.04
CA VAL A 24 -6.64 12.06 -9.81
C VAL A 24 -6.89 10.60 -9.49
N SER A 25 -8.12 10.12 -9.63
CA SER A 25 -8.47 8.72 -9.40
C SER A 25 -7.74 7.77 -10.36
N LEU A 26 -7.62 8.13 -11.64
CA LEU A 26 -6.84 7.37 -12.62
C LEU A 26 -5.35 7.35 -12.28
N ALA A 27 -4.80 8.51 -11.89
CA ALA A 27 -3.42 8.60 -11.43
C ALA A 27 -3.17 7.74 -10.19
N GLU A 28 -4.07 7.74 -9.21
CA GLU A 28 -3.98 6.89 -8.03
C GLU A 28 -4.03 5.39 -8.36
N ALA A 29 -4.84 4.99 -9.33
CA ALA A 29 -4.88 3.61 -9.80
C ALA A 29 -3.54 3.17 -10.43
N GLU A 30 -2.85 4.08 -11.12
CA GLU A 30 -1.52 3.84 -11.68
C GLU A 30 -0.44 3.82 -10.59
N MET A 31 -0.44 4.82 -9.70
CA MET A 31 0.46 4.88 -8.54
C MET A 31 0.45 3.60 -7.71
N ARG A 32 -0.73 2.99 -7.52
CA ARG A 32 -0.86 1.72 -6.77
C ARG A 32 -0.18 0.54 -7.43
N ARG A 33 0.02 0.57 -8.73
CA ARG A 33 0.71 -0.48 -9.48
C ARG A 33 2.21 -0.28 -9.56
N GLU A 34 2.65 0.98 -9.54
CA GLU A 34 4.04 1.35 -9.80
C GLU A 34 4.83 1.67 -8.52
N ILE A 35 4.14 2.14 -7.46
CA ILE A 35 4.80 2.43 -6.20
C ILE A 35 5.03 1.13 -5.43
N ASN A 36 6.28 0.68 -5.44
CA ASN A 36 6.78 -0.42 -4.60
C ASN A 36 7.27 0.08 -3.24
N ALA A 37 7.19 1.38 -2.99
CA ALA A 37 7.51 1.95 -1.70
C ALA A 37 6.73 1.19 -0.63
N ARG A 38 7.44 0.70 0.38
CA ARG A 38 6.81 0.08 1.55
C ARG A 38 5.86 1.11 2.12
N GLY A 39 4.58 0.95 1.84
CA GLY A 39 3.55 1.76 2.45
C GLY A 39 3.72 1.79 3.97
N GLU A 40 3.04 2.67 4.61
CA GLU A 40 3.08 2.77 6.07
C GLU A 40 2.84 1.40 6.71
N VAL A 41 3.75 0.97 7.59
CA VAL A 41 3.57 -0.27 8.35
C VAL A 41 2.66 0.04 9.53
N VAL A 42 1.45 -0.47 9.44
CA VAL A 42 0.46 -0.39 10.52
C VAL A 42 0.60 -1.60 11.42
N THR A 43 0.56 -1.35 12.72
CA THR A 43 0.50 -2.40 13.74
C THR A 43 -0.87 -2.36 14.40
N THR A 44 -1.57 -3.48 14.39
CA THR A 44 -2.89 -3.63 15.00
C THR A 44 -2.88 -4.85 15.90
N ASP A 45 -3.39 -4.66 17.12
CA ASP A 45 -3.66 -5.77 18.03
C ASP A 45 -5.11 -6.23 17.77
N LEU A 46 -5.27 -7.51 17.51
CA LEU A 46 -6.55 -8.15 17.21
C LEU A 46 -6.82 -9.18 18.29
N ASP A 47 -8.06 -9.24 18.75
CA ASP A 47 -8.57 -10.33 19.57
C ASP A 47 -9.56 -11.11 18.73
N LEU A 48 -9.17 -12.32 18.35
CA LEU A 48 -9.88 -13.13 17.36
C LEU A 48 -10.63 -14.24 18.06
N GLU A 49 -11.96 -14.18 17.99
CA GLU A 49 -12.85 -15.25 18.42
C GLU A 49 -13.00 -16.31 17.31
N ASP A 50 -12.94 -15.86 16.05
CA ASP A 50 -13.04 -16.70 14.85
C ASP A 50 -11.65 -17.04 14.29
N ASP A 51 -11.58 -18.03 13.41
CA ASP A 51 -10.38 -18.44 12.69
C ASP A 51 -10.09 -17.58 11.45
N TYR A 52 -10.79 -16.47 11.26
CA TYR A 52 -10.56 -15.53 10.16
C TYR A 52 -10.71 -14.07 10.59
N TRP A 53 -10.08 -13.19 9.79
CA TRP A 53 -10.21 -11.74 9.94
C TRP A 53 -10.29 -11.06 8.56
N PRO A 54 -11.24 -10.13 8.34
CA PRO A 54 -11.34 -9.40 7.10
C PRO A 54 -10.15 -8.46 6.91
N LEU A 55 -9.58 -8.44 5.70
CA LEU A 55 -8.47 -7.54 5.38
C LEU A 55 -8.94 -6.07 5.48
N PRO A 56 -8.12 -5.20 6.09
CA PRO A 56 -8.44 -3.78 6.13
C PRO A 56 -8.36 -3.13 4.75
N CYS A 57 -9.09 -2.02 4.57
CA CYS A 57 -8.96 -1.21 3.36
C CYS A 57 -7.52 -0.76 3.17
N GLY A 58 -7.01 -0.89 1.96
CA GLY A 58 -5.63 -0.51 1.63
C GLY A 58 -4.56 -1.52 2.05
N PHE A 59 -4.95 -2.73 2.48
CA PHE A 59 -4.00 -3.81 2.76
C PHE A 59 -3.18 -4.15 1.52
N ASP A 60 -1.86 -4.15 1.68
CA ASP A 60 -0.90 -4.51 0.62
C ASP A 60 -0.19 -5.84 0.90
N GLY A 61 0.15 -6.11 2.16
CA GLY A 61 0.81 -7.36 2.52
C GLY A 61 1.17 -7.46 3.99
N VAL A 62 1.31 -8.67 4.47
CA VAL A 62 1.74 -8.97 5.84
C VAL A 62 3.23 -8.71 5.99
N VAL A 63 3.62 -8.01 7.06
CA VAL A 63 5.01 -7.88 7.51
C VAL A 63 5.33 -8.95 8.54
N SER A 64 4.46 -9.10 9.54
CA SER A 64 4.59 -10.16 10.55
C SER A 64 3.26 -10.36 11.27
N ILE A 65 3.00 -11.59 11.66
CA ILE A 65 1.89 -11.95 12.54
C ILE A 65 2.47 -12.71 13.73
N ASN A 66 2.13 -12.27 14.94
CA ASN A 66 2.59 -12.90 16.17
C ASN A 66 1.41 -13.04 17.14
N GLY A 67 1.27 -14.21 17.76
CA GLY A 67 0.33 -14.40 18.85
C GLY A 67 0.76 -13.61 20.09
N THR A 68 -0.20 -13.05 20.83
CA THR A 68 0.04 -12.26 22.05
C THR A 68 -0.09 -13.07 23.36
N GLY A 69 -0.42 -14.38 23.26
CA GLY A 69 -0.49 -15.29 24.41
C GLY A 69 0.89 -15.70 24.97
N ASP A 70 0.91 -16.65 25.90
CA ASP A 70 2.12 -17.13 26.58
C ASP A 70 3.23 -17.56 25.58
N GLY A 71 4.20 -16.66 25.40
CA GLY A 71 5.30 -16.78 24.45
C GLY A 71 4.93 -16.24 23.07
N TYR A 72 5.60 -15.19 22.64
CA TYR A 72 5.52 -14.64 21.30
C TYR A 72 5.69 -15.73 20.25
N ARG A 73 4.60 -16.28 19.76
CA ARG A 73 4.63 -17.32 18.71
C ARG A 73 4.47 -16.63 17.37
N LYS A 74 5.46 -16.77 16.52
CA LYS A 74 5.37 -16.37 15.13
C LYS A 74 4.34 -17.22 14.42
N ILE A 75 3.43 -16.60 13.69
CA ILE A 75 2.44 -17.28 12.86
C ILE A 75 2.96 -17.23 11.42
N ASP A 76 3.19 -18.40 10.82
CA ASP A 76 3.82 -18.52 9.51
C ASP A 76 2.79 -18.65 8.39
N TYR A 77 3.15 -18.13 7.22
CA TYR A 77 2.31 -18.24 6.03
C TYR A 77 2.34 -19.66 5.48
N VAL A 78 1.17 -20.17 5.10
CA VAL A 78 1.01 -21.40 4.32
C VAL A 78 0.04 -21.16 3.17
N SER A 79 0.17 -21.93 2.09
CA SER A 79 -0.80 -21.84 0.99
C SER A 79 -2.19 -22.32 1.41
N SER A 80 -3.23 -21.83 0.75
CA SER A 80 -4.62 -22.24 1.04
C SER A 80 -4.81 -23.74 0.93
N ASP A 81 -4.19 -24.38 -0.08
CA ASP A 81 -4.30 -25.82 -0.29
C ASP A 81 -3.72 -26.65 0.88
N VAL A 82 -2.64 -26.15 1.48
CA VAL A 82 -2.04 -26.78 2.67
C VAL A 82 -2.89 -26.55 3.90
N LEU A 83 -3.48 -25.35 4.01
CA LEU A 83 -4.39 -25.03 5.10
C LEU A 83 -5.67 -25.88 5.05
N ASP A 84 -6.21 -26.18 3.87
CA ASP A 84 -7.44 -26.97 3.65
C ASP A 84 -7.23 -28.48 3.85
N GLN A 85 -6.01 -28.98 3.61
CA GLN A 85 -5.67 -30.42 3.76
C GLN A 85 -5.42 -30.86 5.21
N ARG A 86 -5.78 -30.10 6.20
CA ARG A 86 -5.37 -30.24 7.60
C ARG A 86 -5.77 -31.53 8.27
N THR A 87 -4.78 -32.11 8.93
CA THR A 87 -4.93 -32.76 10.22
C THR A 87 -4.62 -31.69 11.29
N TRP A 88 -5.54 -31.34 12.11
CA TRP A 88 -5.57 -30.20 13.04
C TRP A 88 -4.34 -29.95 13.92
N ALA A 89 -3.48 -30.93 14.06
CA ALA A 89 -2.35 -30.91 15.01
C ALA A 89 -1.10 -30.16 14.54
N ASN A 90 -0.94 -29.87 13.25
CA ASN A 90 0.35 -29.39 12.72
C ASN A 90 0.36 -27.92 12.25
N TYR A 91 -0.79 -27.25 12.20
CA TYR A 91 -0.90 -25.91 11.59
C TYR A 91 -1.49 -24.85 12.52
N ASP A 92 -1.51 -25.08 13.83
CA ASP A 92 -2.06 -24.12 14.83
C ASP A 92 -1.47 -22.72 14.74
N ASN A 93 -0.20 -22.60 14.29
CA ASN A 93 0.50 -21.33 14.14
C ASN A 93 0.70 -20.95 12.68
N SER A 94 -0.31 -21.15 11.85
CA SER A 94 -0.25 -20.85 10.42
C SER A 94 -1.38 -19.93 10.01
N TYR A 95 -1.13 -19.14 8.95
CA TYR A 95 -2.15 -18.33 8.32
C TYR A 95 -2.09 -18.43 6.79
N THR A 96 -3.20 -18.15 6.14
CA THR A 96 -3.28 -17.93 4.70
C THR A 96 -4.14 -16.71 4.39
N ILE A 97 -4.00 -16.18 3.18
CA ILE A 97 -4.82 -15.06 2.70
C ILE A 97 -5.60 -15.54 1.49
N SER A 98 -6.91 -15.45 1.56
CA SER A 98 -7.81 -15.80 0.47
C SER A 98 -9.09 -14.98 0.53
N GLY A 99 -9.67 -14.63 -0.62
CA GLY A 99 -10.98 -13.98 -0.70
C GLY A 99 -11.12 -12.69 0.11
N GLY A 100 -10.04 -11.90 0.28
CA GLY A 100 -10.07 -10.66 1.06
C GLY A 100 -10.09 -10.87 2.58
N ARG A 101 -9.65 -12.05 3.05
CA ARG A 101 -9.57 -12.41 4.46
C ARG A 101 -8.25 -13.08 4.78
N ILE A 102 -7.81 -12.95 6.04
CA ILE A 102 -6.75 -13.77 6.63
C ILE A 102 -7.45 -14.92 7.35
N TYR A 103 -7.07 -16.14 7.04
CA TYR A 103 -7.52 -17.35 7.74
C TYR A 103 -6.38 -17.88 8.58
N PHE A 104 -6.68 -18.28 9.78
CA PHE A 104 -5.72 -18.89 10.73
C PHE A 104 -5.97 -20.37 10.85
N GLY A 105 -4.91 -21.13 11.15
CA GLY A 105 -5.00 -22.56 11.40
C GLY A 105 -5.90 -22.91 12.56
N ARG A 106 -5.93 -22.06 13.55
CA ARG A 106 -6.80 -22.09 14.72
C ARG A 106 -7.04 -20.65 15.15
N ALA A 107 -8.17 -20.34 15.75
CA ALA A 107 -8.41 -19.02 16.35
C ALA A 107 -7.30 -18.72 17.38
N PRO A 108 -6.39 -17.79 17.11
CA PRO A 108 -5.19 -17.63 17.93
C PRO A 108 -5.44 -16.80 19.19
N GLY A 109 -6.69 -16.34 19.41
CA GLY A 109 -7.00 -15.36 20.44
C GLY A 109 -6.36 -14.01 20.11
N GLY A 110 -5.54 -13.48 21.00
CA GLY A 110 -4.84 -12.22 20.75
C GLY A 110 -3.73 -12.35 19.72
N VAL A 111 -3.72 -11.46 18.72
CA VAL A 111 -2.74 -11.42 17.62
C VAL A 111 -2.24 -10.01 17.42
N LYS A 112 -0.94 -9.85 17.31
CA LYS A 112 -0.31 -8.62 16.81
C LYS A 112 -0.02 -8.75 15.34
N LEU A 113 -0.83 -8.09 14.52
CA LEU A 113 -0.66 -8.02 13.07
C LEU A 113 0.10 -6.76 12.70
N ARG A 114 1.21 -6.93 11.98
CA ARG A 114 1.91 -5.85 11.29
C ARG A 114 1.75 -6.05 9.80
N TYR A 115 1.18 -5.07 9.13
CA TYR A 115 0.93 -5.14 7.69
C TYR A 115 1.30 -3.83 7.01
N ARG A 116 1.59 -3.91 5.74
CA ARG A 116 1.75 -2.74 4.88
C ARG A 116 0.38 -2.29 4.40
N THR A 117 0.17 -0.99 4.40
CA THR A 117 -0.99 -0.36 3.80
C THR A 117 -0.56 0.48 2.61
N LEU A 118 -1.28 0.37 1.50
CA LEU A 118 -1.22 1.35 0.44
C LEU A 118 -1.77 2.68 0.94
N PHE A 119 -1.41 3.76 0.27
CA PHE A 119 -2.02 5.06 0.58
C PHE A 119 -3.53 5.01 0.36
N ASN A 120 -4.28 5.64 1.26
CA ASN A 120 -5.72 5.81 1.09
C ASN A 120 -6.00 6.80 -0.05
N PRO A 121 -6.93 6.47 -0.98
CA PRO A 121 -7.28 7.36 -2.08
C PRO A 121 -7.85 8.67 -1.57
N LEU A 122 -7.60 9.73 -2.33
CA LEU A 122 -8.20 11.04 -2.03
C LEU A 122 -9.71 11.00 -2.31
N SER A 123 -10.46 11.59 -1.42
CA SER A 123 -11.91 11.69 -1.51
C SER A 123 -12.40 12.92 -0.77
N THR A 124 -13.70 13.19 -0.81
CA THR A 124 -14.31 14.24 0.00
C THR A 124 -14.11 14.05 1.50
N ARG A 125 -13.99 12.80 1.96
CA ARG A 125 -13.75 12.42 3.36
C ARG A 125 -12.26 12.30 3.70
N ASN A 126 -11.44 11.93 2.73
CA ASN A 126 -9.99 11.77 2.88
C ASN A 126 -9.27 12.76 1.96
N ARG A 127 -8.92 13.93 2.49
CA ARG A 127 -8.32 15.03 1.71
C ARG A 127 -6.79 14.99 1.67
N CYS A 128 -6.19 14.08 2.41
CA CYS A 128 -4.74 13.98 2.53
C CYS A 128 -4.31 12.54 2.79
N ASN A 129 -3.15 12.18 2.27
CA ASN A 129 -2.46 10.93 2.59
C ASN A 129 -0.95 11.20 2.62
N TRP A 130 -0.16 10.23 3.08
CA TRP A 130 1.28 10.37 3.21
C TRP A 130 1.96 10.70 1.88
N LEU A 131 1.49 10.11 0.78
CA LEU A 131 2.07 10.32 -0.55
C LEU A 131 1.86 11.77 -1.02
N LEU A 132 0.65 12.33 -0.84
CA LEU A 132 0.40 13.74 -1.18
C LEU A 132 1.19 14.71 -0.30
N GLN A 133 1.44 14.34 0.99
CA GLN A 133 2.20 15.19 1.91
C GLN A 133 3.69 15.22 1.58
N GLN A 134 4.27 14.07 1.28
CA GLN A 134 5.71 13.92 1.06
C GLN A 134 6.10 14.10 -0.41
N HIS A 135 5.22 13.70 -1.34
CA HIS A 135 5.47 13.69 -2.79
C HIS A 135 4.28 14.30 -3.56
N PRO A 136 4.01 15.60 -3.38
CA PRO A 136 2.90 16.28 -4.09
C PRO A 136 3.11 16.34 -5.60
N ASP A 137 4.34 16.26 -6.07
CA ASP A 137 4.76 16.18 -7.46
C ASP A 137 4.20 14.93 -8.17
N VAL A 138 4.21 13.77 -7.52
CA VAL A 138 3.62 12.53 -8.05
C VAL A 138 2.14 12.74 -8.37
N TYR A 139 1.39 13.34 -7.45
CA TYR A 139 -0.03 13.65 -7.66
C TYR A 139 -0.26 14.67 -8.77
N LEU A 140 0.58 15.72 -8.81
CA LEU A 140 0.46 16.76 -9.81
C LEU A 140 0.72 16.21 -11.22
N TYR A 141 1.86 15.54 -11.41
CA TYR A 141 2.23 15.02 -12.73
C TYR A 141 1.34 13.86 -13.17
N GLY A 142 0.94 12.99 -12.26
CA GLY A 142 -0.03 11.93 -12.54
C GLY A 142 -1.37 12.48 -13.01
N ALA A 143 -1.93 13.47 -12.32
CA ALA A 143 -3.17 14.11 -12.76
C ALA A 143 -2.99 14.81 -14.12
N LEU A 144 -1.91 15.57 -14.32
CA LEU A 144 -1.64 16.28 -15.59
C LEU A 144 -1.46 15.32 -16.77
N LYS A 145 -0.83 14.17 -16.58
CA LYS A 145 -0.73 13.11 -17.58
C LYS A 145 -2.12 12.68 -18.07
N HIS A 146 -3.06 12.49 -17.16
CA HIS A 146 -4.42 12.08 -17.51
C HIS A 146 -5.28 13.24 -18.02
N THR A 147 -4.90 14.52 -17.82
CA THR A 147 -5.58 15.65 -18.43
C THR A 147 -5.18 15.87 -19.89
N ALA A 148 -3.98 15.43 -20.31
CA ALA A 148 -3.47 15.70 -21.65
C ALA A 148 -4.38 15.15 -22.77
N PRO A 149 -4.89 13.92 -22.74
CA PRO A 149 -5.83 13.41 -23.74
C PRO A 149 -7.16 14.19 -23.74
N TYR A 150 -7.63 14.62 -22.59
CA TYR A 150 -8.86 15.44 -22.47
C TYR A 150 -8.70 16.82 -23.13
N LEU A 151 -7.48 17.36 -23.10
CA LEU A 151 -7.16 18.68 -23.65
C LEU A 151 -6.65 18.61 -25.11
N GLU A 152 -6.59 17.42 -25.70
CA GLU A 152 -5.99 17.18 -27.03
C GLU A 152 -4.54 17.71 -27.13
N ASP A 153 -3.80 17.70 -26.01
CA ASP A 153 -2.43 18.22 -25.88
C ASP A 153 -1.41 17.08 -25.90
N ASP A 154 -1.27 16.39 -27.01
CA ASP A 154 -0.38 15.26 -27.18
C ASP A 154 1.10 15.61 -27.00
N GLN A 155 1.48 16.86 -27.23
CA GLN A 155 2.89 17.28 -27.09
C GLN A 155 3.34 17.29 -25.62
N ARG A 156 2.45 17.61 -24.70
CA ARG A 156 2.76 17.64 -23.26
C ARG A 156 2.60 16.29 -22.59
N LEU A 157 1.89 15.37 -23.19
CA LEU A 157 1.66 14.04 -22.63
C LEU A 157 3.00 13.35 -22.28
N ASN A 158 3.94 13.30 -23.23
CA ASN A 158 5.24 12.69 -23.02
C ASN A 158 6.04 13.38 -21.90
N THR A 159 5.93 14.70 -21.77
CA THR A 159 6.60 15.45 -20.70
C THR A 159 6.05 15.07 -19.35
N TRP A 160 4.72 15.04 -19.20
CA TRP A 160 4.07 14.66 -17.94
C TRP A 160 4.31 13.21 -17.59
N GLN A 161 4.32 12.32 -18.57
CA GLN A 161 4.64 10.91 -18.37
C GLN A 161 6.06 10.69 -17.85
N ASN A 162 7.05 11.38 -18.44
CA ASN A 162 8.45 11.29 -17.99
C ASN A 162 8.63 11.88 -16.58
N LEU A 163 8.00 13.02 -16.27
CA LEU A 163 8.07 13.63 -14.95
C LEU A 163 7.38 12.76 -13.90
N PHE A 164 6.25 12.15 -14.24
CA PHE A 164 5.54 11.22 -13.36
C PHE A 164 6.38 9.98 -13.08
N GLY A 165 6.96 9.34 -14.10
CA GLY A 165 7.85 8.19 -13.94
C GLY A 165 9.05 8.52 -13.04
N ALA A 166 9.73 9.64 -13.29
CA ALA A 166 10.86 10.08 -12.46
C ALA A 166 10.44 10.34 -11.00
N ALA A 167 9.25 10.89 -10.78
CA ALA A 167 8.73 11.12 -9.42
C ALA A 167 8.42 9.79 -8.71
N ILE A 168 7.84 8.81 -9.40
CA ILE A 168 7.61 7.44 -8.88
C ILE A 168 8.93 6.75 -8.52
N ASP A 169 9.93 6.84 -9.41
CA ASP A 169 11.26 6.26 -9.16
C ASP A 169 11.91 6.87 -7.91
N ASN A 170 11.79 8.17 -7.70
CA ASN A 170 12.27 8.84 -6.49
C ASN A 170 11.58 8.31 -5.22
N VAL A 171 10.28 8.10 -5.25
CA VAL A 171 9.52 7.51 -4.13
C VAL A 171 10.04 6.11 -3.81
N ASN A 172 10.21 5.28 -4.84
CA ASN A 172 10.69 3.92 -4.68
C ASN A 172 12.15 3.88 -4.16
N GLN A 173 13.01 4.77 -4.66
CA GLN A 173 14.39 4.90 -4.21
C GLN A 173 14.49 5.29 -2.73
N GLN A 174 13.75 6.33 -2.32
CA GLN A 174 13.71 6.76 -0.92
C GLN A 174 13.21 5.66 0.02
N ALA A 175 12.23 4.88 -0.42
CA ALA A 175 11.74 3.73 0.36
C ALA A 175 12.81 2.65 0.55
N ILE A 176 13.64 2.41 -0.46
CA ILE A 176 14.79 1.50 -0.36
C ILE A 176 15.80 2.05 0.64
N GLU A 177 16.20 3.31 0.52
CA GLU A 177 17.15 3.96 1.41
C GLU A 177 16.69 3.94 2.87
N GLN A 178 15.44 4.26 3.13
CA GLN A 178 14.84 4.20 4.47
C GLN A 178 14.85 2.78 5.06
N SER A 179 14.73 1.75 4.22
CA SER A 179 14.75 0.36 4.66
C SER A 179 16.12 -0.10 5.15
N PHE A 180 17.19 0.55 4.70
CA PHE A 180 18.58 0.25 5.05
C PHE A 180 19.20 1.23 6.07
N SER A 181 18.43 2.19 6.57
CA SER A 181 18.92 3.24 7.48
C SER A 181 19.17 2.79 8.92
N GLY A 182 18.97 1.50 9.25
CA GLY A 182 19.23 0.95 10.57
C GLY A 182 20.63 0.31 10.72
N PRO A 183 21.19 0.22 11.94
CA PRO A 183 22.46 -0.47 12.16
C PRO A 183 22.32 -1.95 11.81
N ILE A 184 23.13 -2.45 10.89
CA ILE A 184 23.19 -3.86 10.50
C ILE A 184 23.77 -4.66 11.67
N LYS A 185 22.95 -5.47 12.34
CA LYS A 185 23.44 -6.47 13.29
C LYS A 185 23.70 -7.77 12.53
N ILE A 186 24.95 -8.07 12.26
CA ILE A 186 25.36 -9.38 11.75
C ILE A 186 25.26 -10.38 12.92
N ARG A 187 24.30 -11.30 12.88
CA ARG A 187 24.33 -12.49 13.73
C ARG A 187 25.33 -13.47 13.10
N ALA A 188 26.50 -13.58 13.67
CA ALA A 188 27.37 -14.72 13.39
C ALA A 188 26.65 -15.98 13.90
N THR A 189 26.17 -16.82 12.98
CA THR A 189 25.72 -18.17 13.33
C THR A 189 26.98 -18.95 13.67
N GLY A 190 27.22 -19.17 14.96
CA GLY A 190 28.30 -20.04 15.41
C GLY A 190 28.08 -21.44 14.84
N VAL A 191 28.97 -21.87 13.99
CA VAL A 191 29.10 -23.28 13.62
C VAL A 191 29.67 -23.98 14.87
N VAL A 192 28.86 -24.85 15.47
CA VAL A 192 29.30 -25.85 16.43
C VAL A 192 29.44 -27.17 15.69
#